data_eb0ac6d359395fa022cfbe3046029827
#
_entry.id   eb0ac6d359395fa022cfbe3046029827
#
_cell.length_a   1.000
_cell.length_b   1.000
_cell.length_c   1.000
_cell.angle_alpha   90.00
_cell.angle_beta   90.00
_cell.angle_gamma   90.00
#
_symmetry.space_group_name_H-M   'P 1'
#
loop_
_entity.id
_entity.type
_entity.pdbx_description
1 polymer ?
#
loop_
_entity_poly.entity_id
_entity_poly.type
_entity_poly.pdbx_seq_one_letter_code
_entity_poly.pdbx_strand_id
1 'polypeptide(L)'
;MLLWSLLVIFAAVNEQAGKLTLLAPSSVFEGDSIVLTCQVEWKWNVQTMAYYKDDRELSVFKEVSSFHIQSAVLSDSGNYFCRTKGKLFPGKSSNIVKIRVQELFQHPVLTASDFQPIEGGPVSLTCETRLSPQRLYVQLRFCFFRENQVLGSGWSSSPELQIPAMWSDDTGSYWCKAETVTPRVRKQSLQSQIHVRRIPISNVSLETRVPGGQVTEGQRLILLCSVAGGTGNVTFSWYREATGTILGKKTQHSLSAELEILAVKESDAGKYYCQADNGHEPIQSKVVNIPVRIPVSCPVLTLRAPRPQAVVGDLLTLHCEAQRGSSPILYWFYHENVTLGNSSAPSGGGASFNISLTAEHSGNYSCEADNGLGSQRSEAVPISISGPHGYRRDLMTARVLGGLFGVLGFTAAALLLYCLFHKTSGESYATSEPRGASRTNPQVSTYSSPIPDMEELQPVYANVGSVDMDVVYSQVRSIQQSEDSANTIRTFLENKDSQVIYSSVKK
;
A
#
# COMPACT_ATOMS: atom_id res chain seq x y z
N MET A 1 -51.46 55.17 109.24
CA MET A 1 -50.64 54.08 108.77
C MET A 1 -51.04 53.88 107.31
N LEU A 2 -50.28 54.43 106.45
CA LEU A 2 -50.60 54.46 105.01
C LEU A 2 -49.60 53.49 104.28
N LEU A 3 -50.19 52.44 103.69
CA LEU A 3 -49.44 51.55 102.76
C LEU A 3 -49.54 52.14 101.36
N TRP A 4 -48.39 52.49 100.82
CA TRP A 4 -48.27 52.87 99.43
C TRP A 4 -47.98 51.63 98.57
N SER A 5 -48.99 51.29 97.81
CA SER A 5 -48.88 50.28 96.79
C SER A 5 -48.15 50.84 95.55
N LEU A 6 -46.95 50.36 95.30
CA LEU A 6 -46.28 50.62 94.07
C LEU A 6 -46.88 49.83 92.91
N LEU A 7 -47.61 50.52 92.04
CA LEU A 7 -48.09 49.96 90.79
C LEU A 7 -46.96 49.97 89.74
N VAL A 8 -46.33 48.86 89.54
CA VAL A 8 -45.35 48.68 88.46
C VAL A 8 -46.13 48.48 87.17
N ILE A 9 -46.22 49.51 86.35
CA ILE A 9 -46.75 49.44 85.00
C ILE A 9 -45.70 48.74 84.11
N PHE A 10 -45.93 47.48 83.85
CA PHE A 10 -45.22 46.79 82.75
C PHE A 10 -45.72 47.35 81.40
N ALA A 11 -44.97 48.29 80.86
CA ALA A 11 -45.17 48.62 79.46
C ALA A 11 -44.78 47.43 78.63
N ALA A 12 -45.79 46.80 78.01
CA ALA A 12 -45.53 45.78 77.01
C ALA A 12 -44.79 46.48 75.86
N VAL A 13 -43.49 46.28 75.79
CA VAL A 13 -42.69 46.62 74.60
C VAL A 13 -43.20 45.72 73.51
N ASN A 14 -44.09 46.28 72.67
CA ASN A 14 -44.54 45.59 71.46
C ASN A 14 -43.28 45.45 70.55
N GLU A 15 -42.60 44.36 70.70
CA GLU A 15 -41.49 43.98 69.84
C GLU A 15 -42.03 43.78 68.44
N GLN A 16 -42.09 44.85 67.64
CA GLN A 16 -42.26 44.70 66.21
C GLN A 16 -41.04 43.93 65.70
N ALA A 17 -41.19 42.62 65.73
CA ALA A 17 -40.22 41.71 65.29
C ALA A 17 -40.02 41.87 63.78
N GLY A 18 -39.00 42.64 63.41
CA GLY A 18 -38.63 42.81 62.00
C GLY A 18 -38.68 41.50 61.25
N LYS A 19 -39.31 41.52 60.13
CA LYS A 19 -39.49 40.34 59.27
C LYS A 19 -38.25 40.14 58.38
N LEU A 20 -37.66 38.95 58.37
CA LEU A 20 -36.65 38.54 57.46
C LEU A 20 -37.33 37.73 56.32
N THR A 21 -37.12 38.15 55.08
CA THR A 21 -37.75 37.49 53.94
C THR A 21 -36.74 37.11 52.89
N LEU A 22 -36.69 35.84 52.48
CA LEU A 22 -35.91 35.39 51.36
C LEU A 22 -36.70 35.60 50.07
N LEU A 23 -36.12 36.35 49.14
CA LEU A 23 -36.52 36.47 47.75
C LEU A 23 -35.69 35.55 46.89
N ALA A 24 -36.34 34.67 46.16
CA ALA A 24 -35.71 33.74 45.25
C ALA A 24 -36.72 33.27 44.19
N PRO A 25 -36.26 32.85 43.00
CA PRO A 25 -37.14 32.25 42.00
C PRO A 25 -37.61 30.87 42.50
N SER A 26 -38.92 30.55 42.29
CA SER A 26 -39.45 29.25 42.66
C SER A 26 -39.08 28.13 41.68
N SER A 27 -38.76 28.49 40.44
CA SER A 27 -38.38 27.57 39.37
C SER A 27 -37.42 28.22 38.39
N VAL A 28 -36.39 27.49 38.02
CA VAL A 28 -35.33 27.86 37.04
C VAL A 28 -35.00 26.65 36.21
N PHE A 29 -34.30 26.86 35.09
CA PHE A 29 -33.76 25.77 34.28
C PHE A 29 -32.27 25.56 34.59
N GLU A 30 -31.77 24.39 34.28
CA GLU A 30 -30.33 24.12 34.30
C GLU A 30 -29.57 25.20 33.52
N GLY A 31 -28.44 25.66 34.06
CA GLY A 31 -27.62 26.72 33.49
C GLY A 31 -28.09 28.14 33.80
N ASP A 32 -29.33 28.38 34.23
CA ASP A 32 -29.80 29.68 34.68
C ASP A 32 -29.08 30.09 35.98
N SER A 33 -28.98 31.40 36.24
CA SER A 33 -28.50 31.89 37.53
C SER A 33 -29.59 31.91 38.57
N ILE A 34 -29.27 31.52 39.80
CA ILE A 34 -30.16 31.69 40.97
C ILE A 34 -29.61 32.81 41.83
N VAL A 35 -30.42 33.81 42.05
CA VAL A 35 -30.08 34.92 42.95
C VAL A 35 -30.95 34.80 44.19
N LEU A 36 -30.33 34.62 45.35
CA LEU A 36 -30.99 34.59 46.67
C LEU A 36 -30.74 35.93 47.33
N THR A 37 -31.80 36.68 47.60
CA THR A 37 -31.71 37.99 48.26
C THR A 37 -32.52 37.98 49.55
N CYS A 38 -31.81 38.19 50.69
CA CYS A 38 -32.45 38.35 51.99
C CYS A 38 -32.82 39.82 52.23
N GLN A 39 -34.12 40.09 52.34
CA GLN A 39 -34.63 41.43 52.71
C GLN A 39 -34.93 41.49 54.20
N VAL A 40 -34.41 42.58 54.81
CA VAL A 40 -34.63 42.88 56.23
C VAL A 40 -35.58 44.08 56.29
N GLU A 41 -36.78 43.89 56.83
CA GLU A 41 -37.71 44.98 57.09
C GLU A 41 -37.35 45.67 58.43
N TRP A 42 -36.65 46.77 58.42
CA TRP A 42 -36.18 47.61 59.50
C TRP A 42 -34.67 47.59 59.77
N LYS A 43 -34.17 48.69 60.29
CA LYS A 43 -32.77 49.02 60.56
C LYS A 43 -32.07 48.13 61.60
N TRP A 44 -31.99 46.88 61.29
CA TRP A 44 -31.15 45.96 62.08
C TRP A 44 -29.70 46.10 61.60
N ASN A 45 -28.83 46.37 62.56
CA ASN A 45 -27.43 46.25 62.27
C ASN A 45 -27.06 44.75 62.17
N VAL A 46 -27.35 44.16 61.00
CA VAL A 46 -27.11 42.75 60.73
C VAL A 46 -25.60 42.61 60.52
N GLN A 47 -24.94 42.05 61.50
CA GLN A 47 -23.47 41.81 61.43
C GLN A 47 -23.09 40.72 60.44
N THR A 48 -23.89 39.66 60.32
CA THR A 48 -23.64 38.56 59.40
C THR A 48 -24.97 37.94 58.94
N MET A 49 -25.01 37.58 57.66
CA MET A 49 -26.10 36.87 56.98
C MET A 49 -25.59 35.55 56.46
N ALA A 50 -26.26 34.43 56.81
CA ALA A 50 -25.97 33.10 56.29
C ALA A 50 -27.11 32.58 55.42
N TYR A 51 -26.75 31.95 54.29
CA TYR A 51 -27.67 31.27 53.37
C TYR A 51 -27.61 29.77 53.59
N TYR A 52 -28.75 29.12 53.54
CA TYR A 52 -28.90 27.70 53.80
C TYR A 52 -29.67 27.03 52.67
N LYS A 53 -29.31 25.78 52.37
CA LYS A 53 -30.08 24.87 51.52
C LYS A 53 -30.27 23.55 52.28
N ASP A 54 -31.51 23.11 52.44
CA ASP A 54 -31.83 21.86 53.14
C ASP A 54 -31.08 21.70 54.47
N ASP A 55 -31.12 22.81 55.31
CA ASP A 55 -30.43 22.96 56.58
C ASP A 55 -28.89 22.98 56.57
N ARG A 56 -28.28 22.84 55.37
CA ARG A 56 -26.81 22.99 55.18
C ARG A 56 -26.45 24.43 54.89
N GLU A 57 -25.50 24.99 55.63
CA GLU A 57 -24.96 26.33 55.38
C GLU A 57 -24.19 26.36 54.04
N LEU A 58 -24.58 27.29 53.16
CA LEU A 58 -23.93 27.52 51.87
C LEU A 58 -22.83 28.57 51.95
N SER A 59 -23.16 29.72 52.59
CA SER A 59 -22.22 30.86 52.70
C SER A 59 -22.65 31.80 53.80
N VAL A 60 -21.67 32.55 54.32
CA VAL A 60 -21.87 33.59 55.37
C VAL A 60 -21.25 34.90 54.88
N PHE A 61 -22.04 35.99 54.90
CA PHE A 61 -21.59 37.31 54.49
C PHE A 61 -21.57 38.23 55.73
N LYS A 62 -20.58 39.16 55.80
CA LYS A 62 -20.48 40.16 56.89
C LYS A 62 -21.50 41.29 56.82
N GLU A 63 -22.17 41.42 55.66
CA GLU A 63 -23.21 42.41 55.41
C GLU A 63 -24.37 41.73 54.68
N VAL A 64 -25.51 42.45 54.52
CA VAL A 64 -26.62 41.98 53.73
C VAL A 64 -26.23 41.96 52.27
N SER A 65 -25.90 40.81 51.76
CA SER A 65 -25.44 40.60 50.38
C SER A 65 -26.27 39.46 49.76
N SER A 66 -26.50 39.52 48.44
CA SER A 66 -27.15 38.45 47.72
C SER A 66 -26.18 37.26 47.48
N PHE A 67 -26.65 36.04 47.59
CA PHE A 67 -25.92 34.87 47.23
C PHE A 67 -26.32 34.43 45.82
N HIS A 68 -25.30 34.16 44.97
CA HIS A 68 -25.48 33.87 43.57
C HIS A 68 -24.95 32.46 43.22
N ILE A 69 -25.81 31.63 42.63
CA ILE A 69 -25.43 30.41 41.92
C ILE A 69 -25.42 30.77 40.45
N GLN A 70 -24.23 30.83 39.83
CA GLN A 70 -24.08 31.32 38.45
C GLN A 70 -24.67 30.40 37.39
N SER A 71 -24.66 29.07 37.63
CA SER A 71 -25.14 28.05 36.71
C SER A 71 -25.80 26.94 37.51
N ALA A 72 -27.15 26.96 37.56
CA ALA A 72 -27.94 26.00 38.32
C ALA A 72 -27.80 24.59 37.72
N VAL A 73 -27.65 23.61 38.58
CA VAL A 73 -27.72 22.18 38.25
C VAL A 73 -28.89 21.54 38.95
N LEU A 74 -29.35 20.37 38.49
CA LEU A 74 -30.55 19.70 39.05
C LEU A 74 -30.43 19.48 40.56
N SER A 75 -29.20 19.24 41.04
CA SER A 75 -28.92 19.06 42.47
C SER A 75 -29.09 20.36 43.29
N ASP A 76 -29.21 21.50 42.64
CA ASP A 76 -29.53 22.78 43.36
C ASP A 76 -31.01 22.94 43.68
N SER A 77 -31.86 22.02 43.25
CA SER A 77 -33.24 21.92 43.76
C SER A 77 -33.22 21.69 45.27
N GLY A 78 -34.06 22.41 46.02
CA GLY A 78 -34.10 22.26 47.47
C GLY A 78 -34.87 23.40 48.18
N ASN A 79 -34.82 23.38 49.50
CA ASN A 79 -35.45 24.39 50.36
C ASN A 79 -34.35 25.39 50.81
N TYR A 80 -34.55 26.64 50.44
CA TYR A 80 -33.62 27.70 50.75
C TYR A 80 -34.17 28.67 51.77
N PHE A 81 -33.34 29.10 52.71
CA PHE A 81 -33.64 30.15 53.65
C PHE A 81 -32.36 30.89 54.03
N CYS A 82 -32.52 32.07 54.63
CA CYS A 82 -31.39 32.77 55.19
C CYS A 82 -31.59 32.97 56.69
N ARG A 83 -30.50 33.17 57.42
CA ARG A 83 -30.50 33.40 58.88
C ARG A 83 -29.48 34.46 59.24
N THR A 84 -29.88 35.39 60.13
CA THR A 84 -28.95 36.32 60.71
C THR A 84 -28.12 35.64 61.79
N LYS A 85 -26.79 35.89 61.81
CA LYS A 85 -25.91 35.46 62.89
C LYS A 85 -25.44 36.71 63.69
N GLY A 86 -25.69 36.77 65.00
CA GLY A 86 -25.24 37.80 65.91
C GLY A 86 -24.66 37.20 67.18
N LYS A 87 -23.75 37.94 67.84
CA LYS A 87 -23.08 37.43 69.07
C LYS A 87 -23.98 37.42 70.32
N LEU A 88 -25.10 38.22 70.33
CA LEU A 88 -25.91 38.48 71.52
C LEU A 88 -27.36 38.04 71.43
N PHE A 89 -27.87 37.64 70.25
CA PHE A 89 -29.28 37.23 70.07
C PHE A 89 -29.41 35.99 69.22
N PRO A 90 -30.40 35.12 69.48
CA PRO A 90 -30.66 33.98 68.63
C PRO A 90 -30.94 34.47 67.19
N GLY A 91 -30.23 33.92 66.18
CA GLY A 91 -30.42 34.33 64.78
C GLY A 91 -31.85 34.10 64.31
N LYS A 92 -32.42 35.11 63.63
CA LYS A 92 -33.73 35.00 62.99
C LYS A 92 -33.61 34.34 61.64
N SER A 93 -34.54 33.43 61.29
CA SER A 93 -34.66 32.77 59.99
C SER A 93 -35.73 33.44 59.13
N SER A 94 -35.52 33.45 57.82
CA SER A 94 -36.49 33.87 56.82
C SER A 94 -37.57 32.80 56.60
N ASN A 95 -38.57 33.11 55.76
CA ASN A 95 -39.39 32.10 55.11
C ASN A 95 -38.51 31.12 54.32
N ILE A 96 -39.01 29.89 54.15
CA ILE A 96 -38.39 28.88 53.29
C ILE A 96 -38.95 29.05 51.89
N VAL A 97 -38.06 29.12 50.89
CA VAL A 97 -38.43 29.13 49.46
C VAL A 97 -37.95 27.82 48.85
N LYS A 98 -38.87 27.04 48.30
CA LYS A 98 -38.58 25.82 47.57
C LYS A 98 -38.23 26.18 46.14
N ILE A 99 -36.99 25.97 45.72
CA ILE A 99 -36.52 26.15 44.37
C ILE A 99 -36.50 24.80 43.65
N ARG A 100 -37.08 24.77 42.45
CA ARG A 100 -37.05 23.61 41.57
C ARG A 100 -36.23 23.95 40.34
N VAL A 101 -35.10 23.24 40.13
CA VAL A 101 -34.33 23.30 38.90
C VAL A 101 -34.90 22.27 37.94
N GLN A 102 -35.30 22.69 36.77
CA GLN A 102 -35.85 21.87 35.69
C GLN A 102 -34.78 21.55 34.68
N GLU A 103 -34.88 20.38 34.02
CA GLU A 103 -34.01 20.06 32.89
C GLU A 103 -34.21 21.04 31.75
N LEU A 104 -33.11 21.60 31.25
CA LEU A 104 -33.12 22.47 30.07
C LEU A 104 -33.39 21.66 28.80
N PHE A 105 -32.77 20.49 28.67
CA PHE A 105 -33.04 19.50 27.64
C PHE A 105 -32.78 18.08 28.18
N GLN A 106 -33.40 17.10 27.56
CA GLN A 106 -33.26 15.69 27.95
C GLN A 106 -31.85 15.17 27.62
N HIS A 107 -31.41 14.10 28.28
CA HIS A 107 -30.22 13.38 27.88
C HIS A 107 -30.34 12.93 26.42
N PRO A 108 -29.32 13.19 25.56
CA PRO A 108 -29.38 12.77 24.17
C PRO A 108 -29.39 11.23 24.05
N VAL A 109 -29.99 10.76 22.96
CA VAL A 109 -29.98 9.36 22.54
C VAL A 109 -29.24 9.31 21.21
N LEU A 110 -28.22 8.43 21.11
CA LEU A 110 -27.56 8.16 19.83
C LEU A 110 -28.36 7.09 19.08
N THR A 111 -28.76 7.40 17.87
CA THR A 111 -29.32 6.46 16.89
C THR A 111 -28.40 6.36 15.69
N ALA A 112 -28.41 5.23 15.01
CA ALA A 112 -27.68 5.00 13.78
C ALA A 112 -28.64 4.45 12.72
N SER A 113 -28.42 4.79 11.45
CA SER A 113 -29.20 4.24 10.34
C SER A 113 -29.09 2.71 10.26
N ASP A 114 -27.93 2.17 10.66
CA ASP A 114 -27.69 0.73 10.83
C ASP A 114 -26.63 0.52 11.93
N PHE A 115 -26.88 -0.42 12.85
CA PHE A 115 -25.94 -0.83 13.89
C PHE A 115 -25.07 -2.01 13.47
N GLN A 116 -25.35 -2.63 12.31
CA GLN A 116 -24.57 -3.70 11.72
C GLN A 116 -24.30 -3.45 10.23
N PRO A 117 -23.72 -2.29 9.87
CA PRO A 117 -23.51 -1.94 8.48
C PRO A 117 -22.57 -2.93 7.78
N ILE A 118 -22.77 -3.08 6.48
CA ILE A 118 -21.83 -3.82 5.63
C ILE A 118 -20.60 -2.94 5.43
N GLU A 119 -19.43 -3.55 5.49
CA GLU A 119 -18.13 -2.90 5.27
C GLU A 119 -18.09 -2.16 3.92
N GLY A 120 -17.64 -0.90 3.95
CA GLY A 120 -17.68 0.03 2.81
C GLY A 120 -19.00 0.78 2.65
N GLY A 121 -20.05 0.42 3.43
CA GLY A 121 -21.34 1.10 3.40
C GLY A 121 -21.38 2.39 4.25
N PRO A 122 -22.27 3.34 3.92
CA PRO A 122 -22.45 4.57 4.68
C PRO A 122 -23.28 4.35 5.94
N VAL A 123 -23.03 5.15 6.98
CA VAL A 123 -23.83 5.20 8.20
C VAL A 123 -24.12 6.64 8.57
N SER A 124 -25.38 6.94 8.92
CA SER A 124 -25.81 8.20 9.51
C SER A 124 -25.99 8.02 11.01
N LEU A 125 -25.29 8.83 11.81
CA LEU A 125 -25.43 8.91 13.26
C LEU A 125 -26.29 10.11 13.61
N THR A 126 -27.33 9.93 14.42
CA THR A 126 -28.20 11.02 14.86
C THR A 126 -28.19 11.12 16.39
N CYS A 127 -27.97 12.33 16.90
CA CYS A 127 -27.97 12.66 18.33
C CYS A 127 -29.31 13.33 18.71
N GLU A 128 -30.26 12.53 19.10
CA GLU A 128 -31.62 13.01 19.39
C GLU A 128 -31.76 13.55 20.81
N THR A 129 -32.26 14.74 20.97
CA THR A 129 -32.66 15.29 22.28
C THR A 129 -33.81 16.27 22.13
N ARG A 130 -34.53 16.56 23.24
CA ARG A 130 -35.64 17.48 23.25
C ARG A 130 -35.41 18.59 24.25
N LEU A 131 -35.50 19.84 23.77
CA LEU A 131 -35.53 21.04 24.61
C LEU A 131 -36.85 21.13 25.39
N SER A 132 -36.75 21.76 26.57
CA SER A 132 -37.98 22.14 27.31
C SER A 132 -38.85 23.05 26.44
N PRO A 133 -40.19 22.86 26.41
CA PRO A 133 -41.12 23.67 25.60
C PRO A 133 -40.99 25.18 25.84
N GLN A 134 -40.60 25.59 27.07
CA GLN A 134 -40.40 27.00 27.42
C GLN A 134 -39.07 27.59 26.94
N ARG A 135 -38.17 26.75 26.40
CA ARG A 135 -36.78 27.11 26.03
C ARG A 135 -36.42 26.71 24.61
N LEU A 136 -37.39 26.61 23.68
CA LEU A 136 -37.17 26.20 22.28
C LEU A 136 -36.27 27.13 21.49
N TYR A 137 -36.01 28.35 21.97
CA TYR A 137 -35.07 29.31 21.35
C TYR A 137 -33.62 29.02 21.65
N VAL A 138 -33.30 28.08 22.56
CA VAL A 138 -31.94 27.77 22.92
C VAL A 138 -31.29 26.92 21.82
N GLN A 139 -30.12 27.35 21.35
CA GLN A 139 -29.37 26.63 20.33
C GLN A 139 -28.56 25.49 20.94
N LEU A 140 -28.65 24.32 20.34
CA LEU A 140 -27.91 23.14 20.68
C LEU A 140 -26.75 22.93 19.68
N ARG A 141 -25.65 22.44 20.18
CA ARG A 141 -24.50 21.91 19.38
C ARG A 141 -24.30 20.48 19.77
N PHE A 142 -23.84 19.67 18.79
CA PHE A 142 -23.66 18.23 18.93
C PHE A 142 -22.22 17.87 18.61
N CYS A 143 -21.70 16.83 19.28
CA CYS A 143 -20.39 16.27 19.02
C CYS A 143 -20.48 14.75 19.15
N PHE A 144 -19.94 14.05 18.17
CA PHE A 144 -19.97 12.58 18.09
C PHE A 144 -18.62 12.00 18.47
N PHE A 145 -18.64 10.81 19.04
CA PHE A 145 -17.47 10.12 19.54
C PHE A 145 -17.50 8.64 19.17
N ARG A 146 -16.33 8.10 18.85
CA ARG A 146 -16.07 6.66 18.83
C ARG A 146 -15.03 6.39 19.91
N GLU A 147 -15.34 5.50 20.85
CA GLU A 147 -14.57 5.32 22.07
C GLU A 147 -14.27 6.67 22.74
N ASN A 148 -13.03 7.11 22.77
CA ASN A 148 -12.60 8.42 23.31
C ASN A 148 -12.22 9.43 22.22
N GLN A 149 -12.42 9.10 20.94
CA GLN A 149 -12.03 9.95 19.82
C GLN A 149 -13.24 10.75 19.31
N VAL A 150 -13.01 12.01 18.99
CA VAL A 150 -14.01 12.89 18.37
C VAL A 150 -14.12 12.53 16.89
N LEU A 151 -15.36 12.41 16.40
CA LEU A 151 -15.63 12.17 14.99
C LEU A 151 -15.92 13.49 14.26
N GLY A 152 -15.50 13.55 13.00
CA GLY A 152 -15.69 14.73 12.15
C GLY A 152 -14.96 15.97 12.63
N SER A 153 -15.54 17.15 12.40
CA SER A 153 -14.98 18.46 12.77
C SER A 153 -15.19 18.86 14.24
N GLY A 154 -15.76 17.98 15.06
CA GLY A 154 -16.07 18.25 16.44
C GLY A 154 -17.49 18.80 16.64
N TRP A 155 -17.63 19.96 17.30
CA TRP A 155 -18.95 20.53 17.62
C TRP A 155 -19.65 21.12 16.38
N SER A 156 -20.85 20.62 16.07
CA SER A 156 -21.72 21.03 14.96
C SER A 156 -23.10 21.45 15.47
N SER A 157 -23.78 22.31 14.73
CA SER A 157 -25.19 22.60 14.94
C SER A 157 -26.14 21.52 14.38
N SER A 158 -25.61 20.66 13.50
CA SER A 158 -26.37 19.52 12.98
C SER A 158 -26.45 18.41 14.03
N PRO A 159 -27.62 17.87 14.31
CA PRO A 159 -27.77 16.68 15.14
C PRO A 159 -27.39 15.38 14.42
N GLU A 160 -26.94 15.47 13.18
CA GLU A 160 -26.63 14.34 12.31
C GLU A 160 -25.18 14.41 11.83
N LEU A 161 -24.50 13.25 11.82
CA LEU A 161 -23.16 13.04 11.25
C LEU A 161 -23.24 11.91 10.23
N GLN A 162 -22.85 12.21 8.99
CA GLN A 162 -22.74 11.23 7.91
C GLN A 162 -21.32 10.64 7.89
N ILE A 163 -21.22 9.32 7.94
CA ILE A 163 -20.00 8.57 7.73
C ILE A 163 -20.12 7.88 6.37
N PRO A 164 -19.33 8.29 5.35
CA PRO A 164 -19.55 7.84 3.97
C PRO A 164 -19.20 6.36 3.74
N ALA A 165 -18.32 5.79 4.55
CA ALA A 165 -17.96 4.39 4.49
C ALA A 165 -17.46 3.91 5.86
N MET A 166 -17.98 2.79 6.32
CA MET A 166 -17.57 2.12 7.57
C MET A 166 -16.70 0.91 7.23
N TRP A 167 -15.58 0.78 7.92
CA TRP A 167 -14.65 -0.34 7.76
C TRP A 167 -14.67 -1.24 9.00
N SER A 168 -14.11 -2.43 8.93
CA SER A 168 -14.05 -3.36 10.07
C SER A 168 -13.41 -2.75 11.31
N ASP A 169 -12.41 -1.88 11.12
CA ASP A 169 -11.72 -1.15 12.18
C ASP A 169 -12.61 -0.08 12.85
N ASP A 170 -13.74 0.26 12.22
CA ASP A 170 -14.71 1.20 12.78
C ASP A 170 -15.73 0.51 13.70
N THR A 171 -15.67 -0.81 13.85
CA THR A 171 -16.42 -1.51 14.88
C THR A 171 -16.05 -0.98 16.26
N GLY A 172 -17.06 -0.62 17.09
CA GLY A 172 -16.77 -0.07 18.41
C GLY A 172 -17.97 0.62 19.05
N SER A 173 -17.67 1.36 20.12
CA SER A 173 -18.61 2.03 20.98
C SER A 173 -18.77 3.49 20.54
N TYR A 174 -19.98 3.87 20.18
CA TYR A 174 -20.33 5.22 19.70
C TYR A 174 -21.24 5.93 20.67
N TRP A 175 -21.08 7.22 20.85
CA TRP A 175 -21.91 8.07 21.69
C TRP A 175 -21.84 9.52 21.26
N CYS A 176 -22.76 10.35 21.74
CA CYS A 176 -22.80 11.75 21.41
C CYS A 176 -22.94 12.64 22.64
N LYS A 177 -22.52 13.88 22.49
CA LYS A 177 -22.75 14.97 23.43
C LYS A 177 -23.62 16.03 22.78
N ALA A 178 -24.54 16.57 23.55
CA ALA A 178 -25.25 17.80 23.23
C ALA A 178 -24.89 18.88 24.24
N GLU A 179 -24.69 20.12 23.80
CA GLU A 179 -24.49 21.26 24.67
C GLU A 179 -25.23 22.50 24.17
N THR A 180 -25.62 23.36 25.10
CA THR A 180 -26.11 24.69 24.78
C THR A 180 -24.97 25.69 24.74
N VAL A 181 -25.08 26.70 23.85
CA VAL A 181 -24.03 27.75 23.74
C VAL A 181 -24.05 28.66 24.95
N THR A 182 -25.22 29.12 25.33
CA THR A 182 -25.45 30.01 26.49
C THR A 182 -26.86 29.79 27.03
N PRO A 183 -27.08 29.42 28.31
CA PRO A 183 -26.08 29.01 29.30
C PRO A 183 -25.42 27.68 28.91
N ARG A 184 -24.21 27.40 29.40
CA ARG A 184 -23.44 26.19 29.02
C ARG A 184 -23.87 24.95 29.81
N VAL A 185 -24.86 24.26 29.31
CA VAL A 185 -25.34 22.97 29.83
C VAL A 185 -24.88 21.86 28.86
N ARG A 186 -24.33 20.77 29.39
CA ARG A 186 -23.80 19.66 28.58
C ARG A 186 -24.32 18.34 29.11
N LYS A 187 -24.85 17.52 28.20
CA LYS A 187 -25.29 16.15 28.48
C LYS A 187 -24.76 15.19 27.41
N GLN A 188 -24.61 13.92 27.76
CA GLN A 188 -24.16 12.87 26.86
C GLN A 188 -25.15 11.71 26.79
N SER A 189 -25.09 10.99 25.66
CA SER A 189 -25.86 9.75 25.46
C SER A 189 -25.22 8.58 26.20
N LEU A 190 -25.97 7.50 26.29
CA LEU A 190 -25.39 6.18 26.52
C LEU A 190 -24.54 5.77 25.31
N GLN A 191 -23.66 4.82 25.51
CA GLN A 191 -22.86 4.23 24.46
C GLN A 191 -23.68 3.18 23.69
N SER A 192 -23.56 3.19 22.36
CA SER A 192 -24.19 2.24 21.46
C SER A 192 -23.10 1.51 20.67
N GLN A 193 -23.21 0.20 20.57
CA GLN A 193 -22.25 -0.61 19.81
C GLN A 193 -22.65 -0.65 18.33
N ILE A 194 -21.70 -0.34 17.46
CA ILE A 194 -21.82 -0.55 16.00
C ILE A 194 -20.82 -1.65 15.62
N HIS A 195 -21.31 -2.67 14.94
CA HIS A 195 -20.52 -3.80 14.50
C HIS A 195 -20.53 -3.91 12.98
N VAL A 196 -19.41 -3.55 12.35
CA VAL A 196 -19.27 -3.59 10.89
C VAL A 196 -19.12 -5.03 10.42
N ARG A 197 -19.99 -5.45 9.50
CA ARG A 197 -20.01 -6.81 8.97
C ARG A 197 -19.22 -6.86 7.65
N ARG A 198 -18.28 -7.79 7.57
CA ARG A 198 -17.57 -8.15 6.34
C ARG A 198 -18.32 -9.26 5.61
N ILE A 199 -18.55 -9.11 4.31
CA ILE A 199 -19.13 -10.16 3.47
C ILE A 199 -18.00 -11.06 2.99
N PRO A 200 -18.12 -12.41 3.19
CA PRO A 200 -17.14 -13.36 2.66
C PRO A 200 -17.00 -13.26 1.14
N ILE A 201 -15.82 -13.60 0.65
CA ILE A 201 -15.54 -13.71 -0.78
C ILE A 201 -16.41 -14.80 -1.41
N SER A 202 -16.84 -14.58 -2.65
CA SER A 202 -17.53 -15.58 -3.45
C SER A 202 -16.92 -15.69 -4.84
N ASN A 203 -16.90 -16.92 -5.39
CA ASN A 203 -16.50 -17.25 -6.76
C ASN A 203 -15.18 -16.61 -7.21
N VAL A 204 -14.07 -17.26 -6.89
CA VAL A 204 -12.74 -16.86 -7.34
C VAL A 204 -12.46 -17.43 -8.74
N SER A 205 -11.99 -16.60 -9.66
CA SER A 205 -11.57 -17.00 -11.00
C SER A 205 -10.14 -16.53 -11.30
N LEU A 206 -9.42 -17.34 -12.09
CA LEU A 206 -8.12 -17.02 -12.64
C LEU A 206 -8.23 -16.95 -14.17
N GLU A 207 -7.84 -15.83 -14.75
CA GLU A 207 -7.76 -15.61 -16.18
C GLU A 207 -6.35 -15.26 -16.61
N THR A 208 -6.00 -15.61 -17.86
CA THR A 208 -4.72 -15.24 -18.47
C THR A 208 -4.95 -14.17 -19.53
N ARG A 209 -4.16 -13.09 -19.47
CA ARG A 209 -4.14 -12.05 -20.50
C ARG A 209 -2.78 -12.04 -21.17
N VAL A 210 -2.77 -12.33 -22.47
CA VAL A 210 -1.58 -12.33 -23.32
C VAL A 210 -1.82 -11.56 -24.59
N PRO A 211 -0.87 -10.76 -25.06
CA PRO A 211 -0.95 -10.18 -26.40
C PRO A 211 -1.00 -11.30 -27.47
N GLY A 212 -2.00 -11.25 -28.38
CA GLY A 212 -2.14 -12.26 -29.43
C GLY A 212 -2.77 -13.59 -29.02
N GLY A 213 -3.21 -13.78 -27.76
CA GLY A 213 -4.01 -14.93 -27.32
C GLY A 213 -3.26 -16.24 -27.11
N GLN A 214 -1.95 -16.32 -27.44
CA GLN A 214 -1.10 -17.49 -27.19
C GLN A 214 0.11 -17.09 -26.35
N VAL A 215 0.41 -17.88 -25.32
CA VAL A 215 1.59 -17.66 -24.46
C VAL A 215 2.83 -18.12 -25.20
N THR A 216 3.69 -17.18 -25.58
CA THR A 216 4.95 -17.45 -26.30
C THR A 216 6.13 -17.08 -25.40
N GLU A 217 7.22 -17.85 -25.47
CA GLU A 217 8.45 -17.58 -24.74
C GLU A 217 8.95 -16.16 -25.01
N GLY A 218 9.39 -15.46 -23.95
CA GLY A 218 9.86 -14.07 -23.99
C GLY A 218 8.75 -13.02 -23.94
N GLN A 219 7.48 -13.39 -24.11
CA GLN A 219 6.36 -12.46 -24.01
C GLN A 219 5.92 -12.21 -22.56
N ARG A 220 5.17 -11.12 -22.38
CA ARG A 220 4.53 -10.76 -21.13
C ARG A 220 3.25 -11.56 -20.92
N LEU A 221 3.08 -12.12 -19.74
CA LEU A 221 1.87 -12.82 -19.30
C LEU A 221 1.30 -12.14 -18.06
N ILE A 222 0.01 -11.85 -18.08
CA ILE A 222 -0.72 -11.36 -16.91
C ILE A 222 -1.67 -12.44 -16.42
N LEU A 223 -1.57 -12.76 -15.12
CA LEU A 223 -2.47 -13.63 -14.39
C LEU A 223 -3.44 -12.76 -13.59
N LEU A 224 -4.70 -12.64 -14.07
CA LEU A 224 -5.75 -11.89 -13.41
C LEU A 224 -6.53 -12.80 -12.48
N CYS A 225 -6.48 -12.55 -11.18
CA CYS A 225 -7.31 -13.19 -10.17
C CYS A 225 -8.48 -12.27 -9.82
N SER A 226 -9.71 -12.73 -9.92
CA SER A 226 -10.91 -11.94 -9.64
C SER A 226 -11.91 -12.69 -8.78
N VAL A 227 -12.70 -11.94 -8.00
CA VAL A 227 -13.77 -12.42 -7.14
C VAL A 227 -15.10 -11.82 -7.57
N ALA A 228 -16.19 -12.57 -7.49
CA ALA A 228 -17.51 -12.08 -7.87
C ALA A 228 -18.15 -11.19 -6.81
N GLY A 229 -17.75 -11.32 -5.56
CA GLY A 229 -18.24 -10.51 -4.43
C GLY A 229 -17.39 -10.70 -3.19
N GLY A 230 -17.66 -9.85 -2.21
CA GLY A 230 -16.95 -9.76 -0.93
C GLY A 230 -16.69 -8.29 -0.58
N THR A 231 -16.40 -8.00 0.67
CA THR A 231 -16.08 -6.64 1.13
C THR A 231 -14.74 -6.59 1.85
N GLY A 232 -14.23 -5.38 2.02
CA GLY A 232 -12.95 -5.13 2.69
C GLY A 232 -11.73 -5.34 1.82
N ASN A 233 -10.59 -5.43 2.49
CA ASN A 233 -9.31 -5.74 1.86
C ASN A 233 -9.27 -7.19 1.42
N VAL A 234 -9.04 -7.44 0.14
CA VAL A 234 -8.84 -8.77 -0.42
C VAL A 234 -7.37 -9.02 -0.65
N THR A 235 -6.88 -10.12 -0.13
CA THR A 235 -5.53 -10.64 -0.36
C THR A 235 -5.57 -11.71 -1.43
N PHE A 236 -4.99 -11.42 -2.60
CA PHE A 236 -4.83 -12.34 -3.70
C PHE A 236 -3.46 -13.00 -3.64
N SER A 237 -3.41 -14.33 -3.82
CA SER A 237 -2.17 -15.12 -3.83
C SER A 237 -2.21 -16.06 -5.04
N TRP A 238 -1.13 -16.11 -5.84
CA TRP A 238 -1.01 -16.96 -7.02
C TRP A 238 -0.08 -18.10 -6.75
N TYR A 239 -0.47 -19.28 -7.23
CA TYR A 239 0.23 -20.53 -6.98
C TYR A 239 0.47 -21.30 -8.27
N ARG A 240 1.56 -22.05 -8.28
CA ARG A 240 1.82 -23.09 -9.25
C ARG A 240 1.41 -24.44 -8.66
N GLU A 241 0.48 -25.16 -9.32
CA GLU A 241 -0.08 -26.40 -8.77
C GLU A 241 1.00 -27.45 -8.47
N ALA A 242 1.94 -27.66 -9.41
CA ALA A 242 2.95 -28.70 -9.31
C ALA A 242 3.89 -28.58 -8.10
N THR A 243 4.16 -27.36 -7.65
CA THR A 243 5.11 -27.10 -6.56
C THR A 243 4.44 -26.58 -5.30
N GLY A 244 3.19 -26.13 -5.38
CA GLY A 244 2.49 -25.43 -4.30
C GLY A 244 3.15 -24.10 -3.91
N THR A 245 4.12 -23.60 -4.69
CA THR A 245 4.84 -22.36 -4.39
C THR A 245 4.01 -21.11 -4.68
N ILE A 246 4.10 -20.13 -3.80
CA ILE A 246 3.51 -18.81 -4.00
C ILE A 246 4.38 -18.02 -4.98
N LEU A 247 3.75 -17.60 -6.09
CA LEU A 247 4.40 -16.77 -7.12
C LEU A 247 4.33 -15.28 -6.80
N GLY A 248 3.28 -14.85 -6.10
CA GLY A 248 3.07 -13.48 -5.68
C GLY A 248 1.86 -13.34 -4.77
N LYS A 249 1.85 -12.22 -4.03
CA LYS A 249 0.76 -11.85 -3.12
C LYS A 249 0.49 -10.36 -3.24
N LYS A 250 -0.79 -9.98 -3.34
CA LYS A 250 -1.24 -8.58 -3.35
C LYS A 250 -2.48 -8.41 -2.49
N THR A 251 -2.50 -7.35 -1.67
CA THR A 251 -3.66 -6.98 -0.85
C THR A 251 -4.18 -5.63 -1.31
N GLN A 252 -5.46 -5.54 -1.63
CA GLN A 252 -6.08 -4.30 -2.10
C GLN A 252 -7.60 -4.30 -1.91
N HIS A 253 -8.23 -3.12 -1.98
CA HIS A 253 -9.68 -2.92 -1.92
C HIS A 253 -10.38 -3.13 -3.27
N SER A 254 -9.91 -4.01 -4.10
CA SER A 254 -10.47 -4.27 -5.42
C SER A 254 -10.93 -5.71 -5.50
N LEU A 255 -11.95 -5.97 -6.33
CA LEU A 255 -12.44 -7.30 -6.61
C LEU A 255 -11.53 -8.10 -7.55
N SER A 256 -10.40 -7.55 -7.98
CA SER A 256 -9.42 -8.25 -8.81
C SER A 256 -8.02 -7.74 -8.60
N ALA A 257 -7.03 -8.60 -8.85
CA ALA A 257 -5.61 -8.24 -8.84
C ALA A 257 -4.87 -8.96 -9.96
N GLU A 258 -3.78 -8.37 -10.43
CA GLU A 258 -2.96 -8.89 -11.52
C GLU A 258 -1.56 -9.25 -11.01
N LEU A 259 -1.09 -10.44 -11.40
CA LEU A 259 0.31 -10.81 -11.30
C LEU A 259 0.92 -10.81 -12.70
N GLU A 260 2.01 -10.09 -12.89
CA GLU A 260 2.70 -9.95 -14.15
C GLU A 260 3.97 -10.79 -14.19
N ILE A 261 4.16 -11.56 -15.27
CA ILE A 261 5.38 -12.26 -15.63
C ILE A 261 5.91 -11.56 -16.88
N LEU A 262 7.01 -10.79 -16.74
CA LEU A 262 7.51 -9.90 -17.79
C LEU A 262 8.04 -10.63 -19.01
N ALA A 263 8.72 -11.76 -18.82
CA ALA A 263 9.27 -12.60 -19.87
C ALA A 263 9.07 -14.07 -19.51
N VAL A 264 8.06 -14.66 -20.13
CA VAL A 264 7.70 -16.08 -19.92
C VAL A 264 8.82 -16.97 -20.44
N LYS A 265 9.19 -17.98 -19.67
CA LYS A 265 10.13 -19.03 -20.03
C LYS A 265 9.41 -20.34 -20.30
N GLU A 266 10.06 -21.26 -21.00
CA GLU A 266 9.57 -22.63 -21.19
C GLU A 266 9.22 -23.30 -19.85
N SER A 267 10.05 -23.06 -18.82
CA SER A 267 9.84 -23.56 -17.46
C SER A 267 8.57 -23.04 -16.79
N ASP A 268 7.98 -21.96 -17.31
CA ASP A 268 6.73 -21.39 -16.77
C ASP A 268 5.47 -22.07 -17.33
N ALA A 269 5.61 -23.00 -18.27
CA ALA A 269 4.52 -23.85 -18.68
C ALA A 269 4.00 -24.68 -17.50
N GLY A 270 2.69 -24.81 -17.35
CA GLY A 270 2.10 -25.61 -16.28
C GLY A 270 0.72 -25.14 -15.84
N LYS A 271 0.31 -25.66 -14.67
CA LYS A 271 -0.99 -25.40 -14.08
C LYS A 271 -0.89 -24.39 -12.95
N TYR A 272 -1.81 -23.43 -12.95
CA TYR A 272 -1.86 -22.32 -12.03
C TYR A 272 -3.23 -22.16 -11.41
N TYR A 273 -3.29 -21.66 -10.19
CA TYR A 273 -4.51 -21.23 -9.55
C TYR A 273 -4.22 -20.00 -8.68
N CYS A 274 -5.26 -19.27 -8.31
CA CYS A 274 -5.15 -18.21 -7.32
C CYS A 274 -6.08 -18.49 -6.13
N GLN A 275 -5.75 -17.89 -5.01
CA GLN A 275 -6.60 -17.84 -3.82
C GLN A 275 -6.87 -16.38 -3.47
N ALA A 276 -8.08 -16.14 -2.98
CA ALA A 276 -8.48 -14.86 -2.45
C ALA A 276 -8.97 -15.02 -1.01
N ASP A 277 -8.60 -14.06 -0.15
CA ASP A 277 -8.87 -14.06 1.28
C ASP A 277 -9.18 -12.62 1.73
N ASN A 278 -10.29 -12.43 2.43
CA ASN A 278 -10.66 -11.15 3.04
C ASN A 278 -10.81 -11.26 4.56
N GLY A 279 -10.09 -12.18 5.21
CA GLY A 279 -10.14 -12.43 6.65
C GLY A 279 -11.16 -13.49 7.06
N HIS A 280 -11.81 -14.13 6.08
CA HIS A 280 -12.59 -15.35 6.24
C HIS A 280 -11.79 -16.56 5.74
N GLU A 281 -12.46 -17.65 5.44
CA GLU A 281 -11.82 -18.82 4.85
C GLU A 281 -11.36 -18.51 3.40
N PRO A 282 -10.06 -18.75 3.05
CA PRO A 282 -9.56 -18.51 1.71
C PRO A 282 -10.27 -19.35 0.67
N ILE A 283 -10.67 -18.74 -0.46
CA ILE A 283 -11.32 -19.43 -1.56
C ILE A 283 -10.37 -19.53 -2.75
N GLN A 284 -10.28 -20.73 -3.32
CA GLN A 284 -9.41 -21.04 -4.45
C GLN A 284 -10.18 -20.99 -5.78
N SER A 285 -9.52 -20.50 -6.84
CA SER A 285 -10.01 -20.56 -8.21
C SER A 285 -9.92 -21.98 -8.78
N LYS A 286 -10.58 -22.20 -9.93
CA LYS A 286 -10.27 -23.36 -10.78
C LYS A 286 -8.82 -23.27 -11.25
N VAL A 287 -8.23 -24.45 -11.50
CA VAL A 287 -6.88 -24.58 -12.05
C VAL A 287 -6.92 -24.28 -13.55
N VAL A 288 -6.01 -23.43 -14.00
CA VAL A 288 -5.83 -23.06 -15.41
C VAL A 288 -4.49 -23.62 -15.90
N ASN A 289 -4.53 -24.36 -17.04
CA ASN A 289 -3.32 -24.84 -17.68
C ASN A 289 -2.78 -23.81 -18.68
N ILE A 290 -1.52 -23.45 -18.55
CA ILE A 290 -0.84 -22.44 -19.37
C ILE A 290 0.25 -23.12 -20.18
N PRO A 291 0.00 -23.45 -21.47
CA PRO A 291 1.04 -23.94 -22.37
C PRO A 291 1.90 -22.76 -22.84
N VAL A 292 3.21 -22.93 -22.87
CA VAL A 292 4.16 -21.94 -23.41
C VAL A 292 4.65 -22.45 -24.74
N ARG A 293 4.48 -21.68 -25.81
CA ARG A 293 5.00 -21.99 -27.13
C ARG A 293 6.38 -21.34 -27.33
N ILE A 294 7.30 -22.13 -27.90
CA ILE A 294 8.68 -21.74 -28.10
C ILE A 294 8.92 -21.49 -29.58
N PRO A 295 9.42 -20.30 -30.01
CA PRO A 295 9.85 -20.06 -31.39
C PRO A 295 10.94 -21.05 -31.81
N VAL A 296 11.02 -21.39 -33.09
CA VAL A 296 12.10 -22.25 -33.61
C VAL A 296 13.46 -21.57 -33.46
N SER A 297 14.47 -22.33 -33.06
CA SER A 297 15.86 -21.89 -33.10
C SER A 297 16.39 -21.99 -34.55
N CYS A 298 17.50 -21.33 -34.85
CA CYS A 298 18.19 -21.47 -36.11
C CYS A 298 18.49 -22.98 -36.39
N PRO A 299 17.95 -23.54 -37.49
CA PRO A 299 18.15 -24.96 -37.79
C PRO A 299 19.54 -25.26 -38.31
N VAL A 300 19.95 -26.51 -38.15
CA VAL A 300 21.22 -27.04 -38.69
C VAL A 300 20.85 -27.94 -39.90
N LEU A 301 21.45 -27.61 -41.05
CA LEU A 301 21.32 -28.45 -42.24
C LEU A 301 22.51 -29.44 -42.28
N THR A 302 22.19 -30.72 -42.36
CA THR A 302 23.20 -31.79 -42.63
C THR A 302 22.91 -32.42 -43.94
N LEU A 303 23.97 -32.59 -44.76
CA LEU A 303 23.92 -33.27 -46.05
C LEU A 303 24.47 -34.68 -45.93
N ARG A 304 23.70 -35.68 -46.35
CA ARG A 304 24.10 -37.09 -46.35
C ARG A 304 24.09 -37.62 -47.78
N ALA A 305 25.27 -37.89 -48.35
CA ALA A 305 25.44 -38.55 -49.60
C ALA A 305 25.95 -39.99 -49.37
N PRO A 306 25.66 -40.96 -50.26
CA PRO A 306 26.08 -42.33 -50.14
C PRO A 306 27.62 -42.50 -50.27
N ARG A 307 28.30 -41.50 -50.78
CA ARG A 307 29.76 -41.48 -51.02
C ARG A 307 30.38 -40.19 -50.45
N PRO A 308 31.69 -40.21 -50.05
CA PRO A 308 32.39 -39.02 -49.59
C PRO A 308 32.45 -37.87 -50.62
N GLN A 309 32.43 -38.20 -51.91
CA GLN A 309 32.28 -37.29 -53.02
C GLN A 309 30.95 -37.57 -53.73
N ALA A 310 30.11 -36.56 -53.78
CA ALA A 310 28.82 -36.66 -54.47
C ALA A 310 29.02 -36.70 -55.97
N VAL A 311 28.36 -37.67 -56.63
CA VAL A 311 28.38 -37.85 -58.08
C VAL A 311 26.98 -37.77 -58.67
N VAL A 312 26.90 -37.46 -59.96
CA VAL A 312 25.63 -37.46 -60.70
C VAL A 312 24.95 -38.80 -60.58
N GLY A 313 23.63 -38.81 -60.21
CA GLY A 313 22.83 -39.99 -59.97
C GLY A 313 22.77 -40.46 -58.52
N ASP A 314 23.59 -39.92 -57.62
CA ASP A 314 23.46 -40.20 -56.20
C ASP A 314 22.20 -39.61 -55.60
N LEU A 315 21.65 -40.26 -54.58
CA LEU A 315 20.55 -39.72 -53.75
C LEU A 315 21.14 -38.91 -52.59
N LEU A 316 20.98 -37.59 -52.63
CA LEU A 316 21.33 -36.69 -51.52
C LEU A 316 20.17 -36.54 -50.56
N THR A 317 20.40 -36.83 -49.27
CA THR A 317 19.46 -36.55 -48.21
C THR A 317 19.83 -35.25 -47.54
N LEU A 318 18.94 -34.27 -47.58
CA LEU A 318 18.99 -33.02 -46.84
C LEU A 318 18.26 -33.26 -45.52
N HIS A 319 18.94 -33.14 -44.39
CA HIS A 319 18.32 -33.26 -43.06
C HIS A 319 18.45 -31.93 -42.32
N CYS A 320 17.31 -31.37 -41.96
CA CYS A 320 17.19 -30.07 -41.27
C CYS A 320 16.62 -30.28 -39.89
N GLU A 321 17.26 -29.76 -38.85
CA GLU A 321 16.84 -29.92 -37.48
C GLU A 321 17.01 -28.62 -36.69
N ALA A 322 15.94 -28.11 -36.09
CA ALA A 322 15.97 -27.04 -35.11
C ALA A 322 16.10 -27.63 -33.69
N GLN A 323 17.09 -27.18 -32.92
CA GLN A 323 17.30 -27.68 -31.56
C GLN A 323 16.23 -27.31 -30.58
N ARG A 324 15.50 -26.19 -30.83
CA ARG A 324 14.39 -25.70 -30.03
C ARG A 324 13.26 -25.26 -30.93
N GLY A 325 12.03 -25.39 -30.42
CA GLY A 325 10.81 -24.98 -31.08
C GLY A 325 9.65 -25.89 -30.72
N SER A 326 8.48 -25.31 -30.49
CA SER A 326 7.25 -26.08 -30.23
C SER A 326 6.74 -26.69 -31.51
N SER A 327 6.31 -27.99 -31.45
CA SER A 327 5.65 -28.70 -32.55
C SER A 327 4.31 -28.06 -32.92
N PRO A 328 3.84 -28.24 -34.15
CA PRO A 328 4.55 -28.81 -35.31
C PRO A 328 5.58 -27.81 -35.89
N ILE A 329 6.64 -28.34 -36.50
CA ILE A 329 7.65 -27.53 -37.22
C ILE A 329 7.59 -27.92 -38.71
N LEU A 330 7.54 -26.93 -39.59
CA LEU A 330 7.62 -27.06 -41.02
C LEU A 330 9.00 -26.66 -41.49
N TYR A 331 9.64 -27.51 -42.32
CA TYR A 331 10.95 -27.29 -42.88
C TYR A 331 10.86 -27.08 -44.38
N TRP A 332 11.49 -26.01 -44.89
CA TRP A 332 11.66 -25.72 -46.30
C TRP A 332 13.12 -25.91 -46.67
N PHE A 333 13.37 -26.51 -47.87
CA PHE A 333 14.70 -26.80 -48.36
C PHE A 333 14.98 -25.95 -49.59
N TYR A 334 16.21 -25.42 -49.69
CA TYR A 334 16.62 -24.49 -50.73
C TYR A 334 17.93 -24.92 -51.35
N HIS A 335 18.06 -24.69 -52.68
CA HIS A 335 19.32 -24.73 -53.44
C HIS A 335 19.46 -23.38 -54.15
N GLU A 336 20.61 -22.68 -53.93
CA GLU A 336 20.89 -21.34 -54.48
C GLU A 336 19.69 -20.39 -54.23
N ASN A 337 19.04 -20.42 -53.05
CA ASN A 337 17.84 -19.70 -52.67
C ASN A 337 16.55 -20.08 -53.45
N VAL A 338 16.58 -21.09 -54.31
CA VAL A 338 15.37 -21.67 -54.96
C VAL A 338 14.82 -22.76 -54.08
N THR A 339 13.51 -22.73 -53.85
CA THR A 339 12.82 -23.75 -53.03
C THR A 339 12.82 -25.12 -53.76
N LEU A 340 13.34 -26.13 -53.10
CA LEU A 340 13.32 -27.52 -53.55
C LEU A 340 12.03 -28.23 -53.13
N GLY A 341 11.56 -27.94 -51.92
CA GLY A 341 10.39 -28.57 -51.35
C GLY A 341 10.30 -28.31 -49.85
N ASN A 342 9.31 -28.98 -49.21
CA ASN A 342 9.15 -28.90 -47.78
C ASN A 342 8.89 -30.28 -47.14
N SER A 343 9.07 -30.37 -45.84
CA SER A 343 8.74 -31.54 -45.05
C SER A 343 8.32 -31.07 -43.65
N SER A 344 7.44 -31.78 -42.95
CA SER A 344 6.96 -31.40 -41.64
C SER A 344 7.43 -32.38 -40.56
N ALA A 345 7.66 -31.85 -39.35
CA ALA A 345 7.91 -32.62 -38.15
C ALA A 345 6.76 -32.38 -37.15
N PRO A 346 5.64 -33.15 -37.22
CA PRO A 346 4.47 -32.92 -36.38
C PRO A 346 4.71 -33.06 -34.87
N SER A 347 5.69 -33.89 -34.49
CA SER A 347 6.04 -34.16 -33.09
C SER A 347 7.30 -33.45 -32.64
N GLY A 348 7.84 -32.55 -33.47
CA GLY A 348 9.14 -31.90 -33.23
C GLY A 348 10.31 -32.72 -33.80
N GLY A 349 11.55 -32.22 -33.59
CA GLY A 349 12.74 -32.80 -34.20
C GLY A 349 12.99 -32.32 -35.62
N GLY A 350 13.83 -33.04 -36.39
CA GLY A 350 14.21 -32.70 -37.76
C GLY A 350 13.30 -33.33 -38.80
N ALA A 351 13.43 -32.84 -40.05
CA ALA A 351 12.81 -33.46 -41.22
C ALA A 351 13.86 -33.64 -42.33
N SER A 352 13.59 -34.58 -43.21
CA SER A 352 14.47 -34.90 -44.32
C SER A 352 13.79 -34.72 -45.66
N PHE A 353 14.57 -34.32 -46.63
CA PHE A 353 14.16 -34.19 -48.03
C PHE A 353 15.23 -34.84 -48.93
N ASN A 354 14.81 -35.65 -49.90
CA ASN A 354 15.70 -36.42 -50.77
C ASN A 354 15.67 -35.86 -52.18
N ILE A 355 16.84 -35.65 -52.77
CA ILE A 355 16.96 -35.25 -54.19
C ILE A 355 17.94 -36.17 -54.91
N SER A 356 17.64 -36.50 -56.19
CA SER A 356 18.57 -37.16 -57.08
C SER A 356 19.51 -36.15 -57.73
N LEU A 357 20.83 -36.32 -57.56
CA LEU A 357 21.81 -35.34 -57.99
C LEU A 357 21.99 -35.31 -59.51
N THR A 358 21.98 -34.13 -60.08
CA THR A 358 22.36 -33.83 -61.44
C THR A 358 23.62 -32.92 -61.45
N ALA A 359 24.21 -32.67 -62.60
CA ALA A 359 25.36 -31.77 -62.71
C ALA A 359 25.08 -30.33 -62.26
N GLU A 360 23.82 -29.90 -62.36
CA GLU A 360 23.34 -28.55 -61.98
C GLU A 360 23.13 -28.38 -60.49
N HIS A 361 23.14 -29.45 -59.72
CA HIS A 361 22.92 -29.44 -58.28
C HIS A 361 24.17 -29.15 -57.46
N SER A 362 25.31 -28.74 -58.10
CA SER A 362 26.41 -28.14 -57.37
C SER A 362 26.08 -26.77 -56.91
N GLY A 363 26.38 -26.42 -55.67
CA GLY A 363 26.05 -25.10 -55.10
C GLY A 363 25.76 -25.12 -53.62
N ASN A 364 25.11 -24.06 -53.12
CA ASN A 364 24.80 -23.86 -51.72
C ASN A 364 23.40 -24.34 -51.37
N TYR A 365 23.31 -25.13 -50.29
CA TYR A 365 22.03 -25.62 -49.74
C TYR A 365 21.77 -24.99 -48.41
N SER A 366 20.53 -24.62 -48.15
CA SER A 366 20.05 -24.14 -46.85
C SER A 366 18.67 -24.69 -46.56
N CYS A 367 18.25 -24.66 -45.30
CA CYS A 367 16.91 -24.95 -44.87
C CYS A 367 16.35 -23.89 -43.99
N GLU A 368 15.05 -23.80 -43.89
CA GLU A 368 14.32 -22.87 -43.04
C GLU A 368 13.32 -23.66 -42.21
N ALA A 369 13.27 -23.36 -40.89
CA ALA A 369 12.33 -23.93 -39.96
C ALA A 369 11.27 -22.88 -39.60
N ASP A 370 10.00 -23.24 -39.53
CA ASP A 370 8.89 -22.38 -39.14
C ASP A 370 7.86 -23.19 -38.33
N ASN A 371 7.42 -22.64 -37.20
CA ASN A 371 6.36 -23.20 -36.36
C ASN A 371 5.18 -22.23 -36.15
N GLY A 372 5.07 -21.21 -37.01
CA GLY A 372 4.02 -20.19 -36.97
C GLY A 372 4.29 -19.07 -35.96
N LEU A 373 5.49 -19.08 -35.30
CA LEU A 373 5.92 -18.01 -34.37
C LEU A 373 7.11 -17.20 -34.93
N GLY A 374 7.48 -17.48 -36.16
CA GLY A 374 8.60 -16.90 -36.86
C GLY A 374 9.46 -17.97 -37.51
N SER A 375 10.06 -17.67 -38.69
CA SER A 375 10.95 -18.58 -39.38
C SER A 375 12.42 -18.28 -39.07
N GLN A 376 13.25 -19.32 -39.11
CA GLN A 376 14.69 -19.23 -38.96
C GLN A 376 15.38 -20.06 -40.06
N ARG A 377 16.40 -19.50 -40.67
CA ARG A 377 17.13 -20.14 -41.77
C ARG A 377 18.50 -20.60 -41.33
N SER A 378 18.94 -21.78 -41.81
CA SER A 378 20.25 -22.33 -41.55
C SER A 378 21.35 -21.57 -42.28
N GLU A 379 22.60 -21.78 -41.86
CA GLU A 379 23.73 -21.42 -42.67
C GLU A 379 23.72 -22.26 -43.97
N ALA A 380 24.33 -21.69 -45.03
CA ALA A 380 24.42 -22.35 -46.30
C ALA A 380 25.58 -23.38 -46.29
N VAL A 381 25.30 -24.60 -46.75
CA VAL A 381 26.25 -25.68 -46.84
C VAL A 381 26.58 -25.94 -48.30
N PRO A 382 27.84 -25.75 -48.77
CA PRO A 382 28.22 -25.96 -50.14
C PRO A 382 28.41 -27.47 -50.47
N ILE A 383 27.96 -27.88 -51.65
CA ILE A 383 28.25 -29.20 -52.19
C ILE A 383 28.82 -29.09 -53.61
N SER A 384 29.88 -29.88 -53.92
CA SER A 384 30.45 -30.00 -55.25
C SER A 384 30.19 -31.40 -55.79
N ILE A 385 29.63 -31.48 -56.96
CA ILE A 385 29.27 -32.74 -57.63
C ILE A 385 30.29 -33.02 -58.72
N SER A 386 30.94 -34.17 -58.65
CA SER A 386 31.90 -34.63 -59.71
C SER A 386 31.13 -35.29 -60.83
N GLY A 387 31.31 -34.79 -62.07
CA GLY A 387 30.76 -35.41 -63.24
C GLY A 387 31.50 -36.71 -63.61
N PRO A 388 30.85 -37.60 -64.42
CA PRO A 388 31.42 -38.90 -64.77
C PRO A 388 32.67 -38.79 -65.69
N HIS A 389 33.15 -37.60 -66.06
CA HIS A 389 34.33 -37.38 -66.90
C HIS A 389 35.33 -36.45 -66.23
N GLY A 390 36.13 -36.97 -65.33
CA GLY A 390 37.19 -36.22 -64.68
C GLY A 390 38.51 -36.93 -64.50
N TYR A 391 38.75 -38.09 -65.17
CA TYR A 391 40.01 -38.81 -65.00
C TYR A 391 41.05 -38.59 -66.10
N ARG A 392 41.15 -37.46 -66.75
CA ARG A 392 42.15 -37.22 -67.79
C ARG A 392 42.80 -35.84 -67.89
N ARG A 393 42.70 -34.95 -66.88
CA ARG A 393 43.38 -33.66 -67.00
C ARG A 393 44.42 -33.29 -65.96
N ASP A 394 44.55 -34.04 -64.88
CA ASP A 394 45.52 -33.68 -63.84
C ASP A 394 46.95 -34.23 -63.96
N LEU A 395 47.21 -35.03 -64.99
CA LEU A 395 48.55 -35.56 -65.21
C LEU A 395 49.49 -34.62 -66.02
N MET A 396 48.90 -33.59 -66.69
CA MET A 396 49.66 -32.60 -67.46
C MET A 396 50.05 -31.36 -66.66
N THR A 397 49.25 -30.94 -65.74
CA THR A 397 49.51 -29.75 -64.88
C THR A 397 50.59 -30.01 -63.84
N ALA A 398 50.69 -31.26 -63.31
CA ALA A 398 51.71 -31.63 -62.33
C ALA A 398 53.14 -31.62 -62.92
N ARG A 399 53.29 -31.89 -64.26
CA ARG A 399 54.63 -31.90 -64.88
C ARG A 399 55.12 -30.47 -65.28
N VAL A 400 54.22 -29.53 -65.50
CA VAL A 400 54.60 -28.12 -65.82
C VAL A 400 54.89 -27.35 -64.53
N LEU A 401 54.24 -27.60 -63.45
CA LEU A 401 54.49 -26.95 -62.17
C LEU A 401 55.77 -27.48 -61.49
N GLY A 402 56.13 -28.77 -61.64
CA GLY A 402 57.39 -29.36 -61.14
C GLY A 402 58.61 -28.75 -61.79
N GLY A 403 58.53 -28.41 -63.09
CA GLY A 403 59.66 -27.75 -63.83
C GLY A 403 59.88 -26.29 -63.40
N LEU A 404 58.85 -25.54 -63.14
CA LEU A 404 58.91 -24.14 -62.69
C LEU A 404 59.44 -24.00 -61.24
N PHE A 405 59.10 -24.91 -60.34
CA PHE A 405 59.63 -24.89 -58.96
C PHE A 405 61.09 -25.34 -58.88
N GLY A 406 61.53 -26.20 -59.77
CA GLY A 406 62.95 -26.57 -59.86
C GLY A 406 63.85 -25.38 -60.24
N VAL A 407 63.48 -24.61 -61.24
CA VAL A 407 64.22 -23.42 -61.66
C VAL A 407 64.22 -22.30 -60.64
N LEU A 408 63.06 -22.04 -59.99
CA LEU A 408 62.96 -21.05 -58.90
C LEU A 408 63.71 -21.47 -57.63
N GLY A 409 63.80 -22.76 -57.31
CA GLY A 409 64.52 -23.30 -56.16
C GLY A 409 66.02 -23.10 -56.32
N PHE A 410 66.58 -23.32 -57.56
CA PHE A 410 67.98 -23.13 -57.80
C PHE A 410 68.41 -21.65 -57.83
N THR A 411 67.56 -20.73 -58.29
CA THR A 411 67.84 -19.30 -58.25
C THR A 411 67.75 -18.74 -56.84
N ALA A 412 66.86 -19.22 -56.00
CA ALA A 412 66.77 -18.83 -54.59
C ALA A 412 67.96 -19.35 -53.75
N ALA A 413 68.39 -20.57 -54.00
CA ALA A 413 69.59 -21.10 -53.35
C ALA A 413 70.86 -20.36 -53.76
N ALA A 414 71.01 -19.98 -55.03
CA ALA A 414 72.15 -19.16 -55.54
C ALA A 414 72.13 -17.76 -54.89
N LEU A 415 71.01 -17.14 -54.75
CA LEU A 415 70.89 -15.82 -54.12
C LEU A 415 71.15 -15.86 -52.61
N LEU A 416 70.77 -16.93 -51.92
CA LEU A 416 71.08 -17.14 -50.51
C LEU A 416 72.60 -17.38 -50.28
N LEU A 417 73.21 -18.13 -51.14
CA LEU A 417 74.70 -18.33 -51.09
C LEU A 417 75.40 -17.00 -51.39
N TYR A 418 74.96 -16.22 -52.34
CA TYR A 418 75.52 -14.91 -52.65
C TYR A 418 75.37 -13.93 -51.46
N CYS A 419 74.20 -13.91 -50.75
CA CYS A 419 74.00 -13.09 -49.56
C CYS A 419 74.85 -13.55 -48.36
N LEU A 420 75.15 -14.86 -48.24
CA LEU A 420 76.00 -15.37 -47.17
C LEU A 420 77.47 -15.05 -47.36
N PHE A 421 77.94 -14.95 -48.61
CA PHE A 421 79.33 -14.57 -48.90
C PHE A 421 79.63 -13.08 -48.86
N HIS A 422 78.57 -12.20 -48.88
CA HIS A 422 78.79 -10.76 -48.80
C HIS A 422 78.58 -10.16 -47.39
N LYS A 423 78.33 -10.97 -46.34
CA LYS A 423 78.18 -10.49 -45.00
C LYS A 423 79.38 -10.69 -44.10
N THR A 424 80.56 -10.29 -44.62
CA THR A 424 81.75 -10.12 -43.76
C THR A 424 82.55 -8.89 -44.27
N SER A 425 82.19 -7.71 -43.75
CA SER A 425 83.09 -6.61 -43.41
C SER A 425 82.37 -5.35 -43.01
N GLY A 426 82.73 -4.85 -41.84
CA GLY A 426 82.84 -3.46 -41.46
C GLY A 426 81.60 -2.84 -40.83
N GLU A 427 81.54 -2.79 -39.56
CA GLU A 427 82.04 -1.80 -38.60
C GLU A 427 81.10 -0.55 -38.43
N SER A 428 80.62 -0.47 -37.22
CA SER A 428 80.53 0.71 -36.32
C SER A 428 80.11 2.06 -36.83
N TYR A 429 79.17 2.68 -36.16
CA TYR A 429 79.27 3.82 -35.27
C TYR A 429 77.85 4.38 -34.93
N ALA A 430 77.60 4.37 -33.75
CA ALA A 430 77.11 5.35 -32.74
C ALA A 430 76.24 6.53 -33.16
N THR A 431 75.30 6.78 -32.27
CA THR A 431 74.85 8.03 -31.70
C THR A 431 73.53 8.61 -32.13
N SER A 432 72.74 8.75 -31.07
CA SER A 432 71.92 9.84 -30.61
C SER A 432 70.41 9.82 -30.89
N GLU A 433 69.77 9.72 -29.76
CA GLU A 433 68.43 10.21 -29.51
C GLU A 433 68.21 11.68 -29.99
N PRO A 434 66.99 12.28 -30.12
CA PRO A 434 66.06 12.25 -29.10
C PRO A 434 64.54 12.31 -29.53
N ARG A 435 63.70 11.94 -28.52
CA ARG A 435 62.43 12.50 -28.15
C ARG A 435 61.26 12.58 -29.14
N GLY A 436 60.17 12.04 -28.65
CA GLY A 436 58.84 12.55 -28.93
C GLY A 436 57.70 11.57 -28.77
N ALA A 437 57.20 11.51 -27.57
CA ALA A 437 55.79 11.45 -27.17
C ALA A 437 54.82 10.47 -27.81
N SER A 438 54.24 9.77 -26.95
CA SER A 438 52.78 9.64 -26.75
C SER A 438 52.17 8.24 -26.81
N ARG A 439 51.75 7.83 -25.62
CA ARG A 439 50.49 7.10 -25.28
C ARG A 439 50.18 5.78 -25.97
N THR A 440 50.10 4.75 -25.18
CA THR A 440 48.86 4.14 -24.72
C THR A 440 49.13 2.98 -23.78
N ASN A 441 48.25 2.87 -22.81
CA ASN A 441 48.08 1.87 -21.76
C ASN A 441 47.97 0.43 -22.28
N PRO A 442 48.34 -0.63 -21.52
CA PRO A 442 47.27 -1.33 -20.84
C PRO A 442 47.59 -1.89 -19.42
N GLN A 443 46.57 -1.87 -18.60
CA GLN A 443 46.14 -2.78 -17.54
C GLN A 443 47.08 -3.87 -17.03
N VAL A 444 47.26 -3.89 -15.72
CA VAL A 444 47.38 -5.09 -14.89
C VAL A 444 46.67 -4.85 -13.56
N SER A 445 45.78 -5.79 -13.26
CA SER A 445 45.04 -5.94 -12.02
C SER A 445 45.94 -6.33 -10.86
N THR A 446 45.74 -5.74 -9.70
CA THR A 446 46.06 -6.35 -8.41
C THR A 446 45.04 -5.99 -7.37
N TYR A 447 44.57 -6.99 -6.66
CA TYR A 447 43.65 -6.97 -5.51
C TYR A 447 44.18 -6.12 -4.36
N SER A 448 43.33 -5.29 -3.79
CA SER A 448 43.35 -4.91 -2.37
C SER A 448 42.02 -4.28 -2.02
N SER A 449 41.29 -4.88 -1.08
CA SER A 449 40.08 -4.36 -0.46
C SER A 449 40.41 -3.16 0.42
N PRO A 450 39.58 -2.14 0.42
CA PRO A 450 39.42 -1.28 1.57
C PRO A 450 38.00 -1.35 2.15
N ILE A 451 37.95 -1.12 3.43
CA ILE A 451 36.89 -0.95 4.37
C ILE A 451 35.83 0.01 3.83
N PRO A 452 34.49 -0.24 4.04
CA PRO A 452 33.47 0.67 3.57
C PRO A 452 33.34 1.89 4.46
N ASP A 453 33.44 3.05 3.84
CA ASP A 453 33.04 4.33 4.39
C ASP A 453 31.52 4.38 4.62
N MET A 454 31.10 5.00 5.70
CA MET A 454 29.71 5.29 6.08
C MET A 454 29.04 6.12 4.98
N GLU A 455 28.11 5.51 4.27
CA GLU A 455 27.21 6.20 3.34
C GLU A 455 26.08 6.86 4.13
N GLU A 456 26.07 8.18 4.09
CA GLU A 456 25.02 9.05 4.60
C GLU A 456 23.72 8.76 3.85
N LEU A 457 22.73 8.17 4.56
CA LEU A 457 21.42 7.82 4.01
C LEU A 457 20.63 9.08 3.66
N GLN A 458 20.48 9.37 2.39
CA GLN A 458 19.55 10.38 1.90
C GLN A 458 18.12 9.84 1.95
N PRO A 459 17.13 10.62 2.41
CA PRO A 459 15.73 10.19 2.43
C PRO A 459 15.17 10.12 1.02
N VAL A 460 14.61 8.97 0.67
CA VAL A 460 13.87 8.77 -0.58
C VAL A 460 12.45 9.30 -0.41
N TYR A 461 12.12 10.36 -1.11
CA TYR A 461 10.76 10.90 -1.20
C TYR A 461 10.02 10.24 -2.36
N ALA A 462 8.92 9.56 -2.06
CA ALA A 462 7.98 9.11 -3.08
C ALA A 462 6.84 10.11 -3.21
N ASN A 463 6.73 10.77 -4.36
CA ASN A 463 5.61 11.63 -4.68
C ASN A 463 4.43 10.78 -5.14
N VAL A 464 3.31 10.85 -4.43
CA VAL A 464 2.03 10.34 -4.89
C VAL A 464 1.32 11.45 -5.65
N GLY A 465 0.96 11.17 -6.90
CA GLY A 465 0.40 12.13 -7.84
C GLY A 465 -0.83 12.87 -7.31
N SER A 466 -0.88 14.15 -7.63
CA SER A 466 -1.88 15.11 -7.24
C SER A 466 -3.23 14.87 -7.91
N VAL A 467 -4.27 14.80 -7.09
CA VAL A 467 -5.62 15.26 -7.45
C VAL A 467 -5.86 16.48 -6.57
N ASP A 468 -6.26 17.57 -7.17
CA ASP A 468 -6.45 18.91 -6.62
C ASP A 468 -6.91 18.93 -5.16
N MET A 469 -5.96 19.22 -4.28
CA MET A 469 -6.12 19.93 -3.01
C MET A 469 -4.74 20.17 -2.39
N ASP A 470 -4.50 21.35 -1.84
CA ASP A 470 -3.24 21.91 -1.33
C ASP A 470 -2.65 21.20 -0.08
N VAL A 471 -2.60 19.88 -0.06
CA VAL A 471 -1.98 19.12 1.05
C VAL A 471 -1.10 18.00 0.51
N VAL A 472 0.20 18.12 0.68
CA VAL A 472 1.18 17.08 0.36
C VAL A 472 1.52 16.29 1.62
N TYR A 473 1.31 14.97 1.60
CA TYR A 473 1.72 14.06 2.68
C TYR A 473 3.01 13.35 2.30
N SER A 474 4.01 13.40 3.17
CA SER A 474 5.23 12.61 3.04
C SER A 474 5.29 11.54 4.14
N GLN A 475 5.56 10.31 3.78
CA GLN A 475 5.75 9.19 4.70
C GLN A 475 7.25 8.90 4.83
N VAL A 476 7.80 9.07 6.03
CA VAL A 476 9.19 8.71 6.35
C VAL A 476 9.20 7.30 6.94
N ARG A 477 9.87 6.35 6.27
CA ARG A 477 10.18 5.02 6.82
C ARG A 477 11.57 5.03 7.42
N SER A 478 11.70 4.77 8.70
CA SER A 478 12.99 4.44 9.33
C SER A 478 13.22 2.93 9.22
N ILE A 479 14.35 2.54 8.63
CA ILE A 479 14.82 1.15 8.63
C ILE A 479 15.74 1.02 9.84
N GLN A 480 15.37 0.17 10.80
CA GLN A 480 16.29 -0.24 11.86
C GLN A 480 17.14 -1.40 11.36
N GLN A 481 18.45 -1.23 11.35
CA GLN A 481 19.42 -2.33 11.24
C GLN A 481 19.45 -3.10 12.55
N SER A 482 19.35 -4.42 12.45
CA SER A 482 19.60 -5.34 13.56
C SER A 482 21.12 -5.49 13.74
N GLU A 483 21.65 -5.07 14.86
CA GLU A 483 22.96 -5.51 15.34
C GLU A 483 22.77 -6.79 16.15
N ASP A 484 23.34 -7.87 15.65
CA ASP A 484 23.60 -9.09 16.44
C ASP A 484 24.78 -8.84 17.36
N SER A 485 24.56 -8.87 18.65
CA SER A 485 25.58 -9.28 19.63
C SER A 485 24.94 -9.75 20.92
N ALA A 486 25.39 -10.91 21.31
CA ALA A 486 24.96 -11.76 22.41
C ALA A 486 25.00 -11.10 23.79
N ASN A 487 24.04 -11.50 24.56
CA ASN A 487 23.99 -11.92 25.95
C ASN A 487 23.04 -11.17 26.90
N THR A 488 22.24 -12.03 27.54
CA THR A 488 21.66 -11.93 28.90
C THR A 488 20.32 -11.25 29.06
N ILE A 489 19.31 -12.13 29.10
CA ILE A 489 18.11 -12.17 29.99
C ILE A 489 17.79 -10.89 30.78
N ARG A 490 16.66 -10.26 30.44
CA ARG A 490 15.56 -9.92 31.37
C ARG A 490 14.33 -9.42 30.60
N THR A 491 13.23 -10.10 30.85
CA THR A 491 11.86 -9.76 30.51
C THR A 491 11.49 -8.37 30.96
N PHE A 492 11.02 -7.54 30.00
CA PHE A 492 9.98 -6.55 30.23
C PHE A 492 9.25 -6.29 28.91
N LEU A 493 7.97 -6.61 28.92
CA LEU A 493 7.00 -6.21 27.90
C LEU A 493 6.82 -4.69 27.99
N GLU A 494 7.24 -3.97 26.97
CA GLU A 494 6.84 -2.59 26.78
C GLU A 494 6.46 -2.38 25.32
N ASN A 495 5.16 -2.19 25.14
CA ASN A 495 4.51 -1.81 23.90
C ASN A 495 5.03 -0.43 23.48
N LYS A 496 5.79 -0.34 22.42
CA LYS A 496 6.17 0.95 21.83
C LYS A 496 5.23 1.27 20.68
N ASP A 497 4.26 2.10 20.98
CA ASP A 497 3.45 2.79 20.00
C ASP A 497 4.33 3.61 19.05
N SER A 498 4.18 3.34 17.76
CA SER A 498 4.78 4.13 16.71
C SER A 498 4.13 5.52 16.71
N GLN A 499 4.82 6.52 17.21
CA GLN A 499 4.38 7.92 17.07
C GLN A 499 4.54 8.36 15.62
N VAL A 500 3.41 8.63 14.98
CA VAL A 500 3.37 9.30 13.69
C VAL A 500 3.44 10.81 13.93
N ILE A 501 4.56 11.43 13.54
CA ILE A 501 4.74 12.89 13.64
C ILE A 501 4.26 13.52 12.32
N TYR A 502 3.23 14.36 12.40
CA TYR A 502 2.75 15.16 11.27
C TYR A 502 3.36 16.54 11.34
N SER A 503 4.06 16.97 10.30
CA SER A 503 4.47 18.37 10.13
C SER A 503 3.72 18.98 8.94
N SER A 504 3.04 20.09 9.14
CA SER A 504 2.43 20.88 8.08
C SER A 504 3.41 21.92 7.57
N VAL A 505 3.75 21.92 6.30
CA VAL A 505 4.51 22.97 5.66
C VAL A 505 3.50 23.92 5.01
N LYS A 506 3.44 25.17 5.51
CA LYS A 506 2.74 26.27 4.83
C LYS A 506 3.65 26.82 3.73
N LYS A 507 3.09 26.99 2.53
CA LYS A 507 3.70 27.84 1.50
C LYS A 507 3.59 29.32 1.88
#